data_c2a3acacafb11292d776bd7d5e85da68
#
_entry.id   c2a3acacafb11292d776bd7d5e85da68
#
_cell.length_a   1.000
_cell.length_b   1.000
_cell.length_c   1.000
_cell.angle_alpha   90.00
_cell.angle_beta   90.00
_cell.angle_gamma   90.00
#
_symmetry.space_group_name_H-M   'P 1'
#
loop_
_entity.id
_entity.type
_entity.pdbx_description
1 polymer ?
#
loop_
_entity_poly.entity_id
_entity_poly.type
_entity_poly.pdbx_seq_one_letter_code
_entity_poly.pdbx_strand_id
1 'polypeptide(L)'
;MNDISDDELREHVIAALRRVNDPETNMNVYDMDLISDLKVLDGSVALVFTPSSFICPLAIQLSLNIRRSISVIEGVRSARVRVANYAEEEKLNEMLGRDNSRPD
;
A
#
# COMPACT_ATOMS: atom_id res chain seq x y z
N MET A 1 10.63 5.93 23.07
CA MET A 1 9.42 5.31 22.67
C MET A 1 8.66 6.13 21.66
N ASN A 2 8.19 5.51 20.64
CA ASN A 2 7.62 6.23 19.52
C ASN A 2 6.11 6.15 19.56
N ASP A 3 5.53 7.06 20.32
CA ASP A 3 4.08 7.12 20.41
C ASP A 3 3.57 8.05 19.34
N ILE A 4 3.75 7.64 18.11
CA ILE A 4 3.21 8.40 17.00
C ILE A 4 1.71 8.15 17.00
N SER A 5 0.93 9.22 17.00
CA SER A 5 -0.51 9.08 16.92
C SER A 5 -0.91 8.52 15.57
N ASP A 6 -2.10 7.93 15.53
CA ASP A 6 -2.60 7.39 14.27
C ASP A 6 -2.69 8.47 13.19
N ASP A 7 -3.05 9.69 13.57
CA ASP A 7 -3.13 10.79 12.62
C ASP A 7 -1.76 11.13 12.05
N GLU A 8 -0.75 11.18 12.89
CA GLU A 8 0.61 11.46 12.43
C GLU A 8 1.11 10.35 11.54
N LEU A 9 0.87 9.11 11.93
CA LEU A 9 1.31 7.97 11.15
C LEU A 9 0.62 7.96 9.79
N ARG A 10 -0.67 8.31 9.78
CA ARG A 10 -1.40 8.38 8.53
C ARG A 10 -0.76 9.39 7.58
N GLU A 11 -0.32 10.53 8.10
CA GLU A 11 0.33 11.51 7.26
C GLU A 11 1.65 11.02 6.71
N HIS A 12 2.40 10.28 7.52
CA HIS A 12 3.65 9.68 7.05
C HIS A 12 3.37 8.65 5.97
N VAL A 13 2.30 7.89 6.11
CA VAL A 13 1.90 6.90 5.10
C VAL A 13 1.54 7.61 3.80
N ILE A 14 0.77 8.68 3.88
CA ILE A 14 0.38 9.41 2.69
C ILE A 14 1.62 9.98 2.00
N ALA A 15 2.56 10.52 2.76
CA ALA A 15 3.79 11.05 2.18
C ALA A 15 4.57 9.94 1.46
N ALA A 16 4.59 8.75 2.05
CA ALA A 16 5.29 7.64 1.42
C ALA A 16 4.59 7.21 0.13
N LEU A 17 3.26 7.20 0.13
CA LEU A 17 2.50 6.84 -1.06
C LEU A 17 2.72 7.82 -2.19
N ARG A 18 2.94 9.09 -1.86
CA ARG A 18 3.20 10.09 -2.87
C ARG A 18 4.58 9.95 -3.51
N ARG A 19 5.41 9.07 -2.98
CA ARG A 19 6.71 8.78 -3.57
C ARG A 19 6.68 7.56 -4.46
N VAL A 20 5.57 6.82 -4.47
CA VAL A 20 5.43 5.65 -5.33
C VAL A 20 4.81 6.11 -6.63
N ASN A 21 5.61 6.14 -7.69
CA ASN A 21 5.18 6.64 -8.98
C ASN A 21 4.81 5.50 -9.91
N ASP A 22 3.73 5.73 -10.65
CA ASP A 22 3.34 4.84 -11.74
C ASP A 22 4.25 5.19 -12.93
N PRO A 23 5.07 4.25 -13.40
CA PRO A 23 5.98 4.56 -14.51
C PRO A 23 5.27 4.87 -15.83
N GLU A 24 4.02 4.47 -15.97
CA GLU A 24 3.28 4.75 -17.21
C GLU A 24 2.82 6.19 -17.28
N THR A 25 2.41 6.77 -16.16
CA THR A 25 1.88 8.12 -16.14
C THR A 25 2.83 9.11 -15.50
N ASN A 26 3.85 8.60 -14.81
CA ASN A 26 4.80 9.42 -14.07
C ASN A 26 4.13 10.23 -12.97
N MET A 27 3.00 9.74 -12.48
CA MET A 27 2.29 10.35 -11.35
C MET A 27 2.29 9.39 -10.19
N ASN A 28 2.22 9.93 -8.98
CA ASN A 28 2.20 9.06 -7.82
C ASN A 28 0.83 8.44 -7.62
N VAL A 29 0.82 7.27 -6.99
CA VAL A 29 -0.41 6.47 -6.86
C VAL A 29 -1.45 7.15 -5.97
N TYR A 30 -1.01 7.98 -5.05
CA TYR A 30 -1.96 8.64 -4.16
C TYR A 30 -2.72 9.73 -4.90
N ASP A 31 -2.02 10.57 -5.66
CA ASP A 31 -2.65 11.65 -6.39
C ASP A 31 -3.50 11.14 -7.55
N MET A 32 -3.18 9.94 -8.06
CA MET A 32 -4.00 9.31 -9.09
C MET A 32 -5.28 8.72 -8.54
N ASP A 33 -5.49 8.82 -7.24
CA ASP A 33 -6.67 8.28 -6.57
C ASP A 33 -6.77 6.77 -6.71
N LEU A 34 -5.64 6.10 -6.72
CA LEU A 34 -5.60 4.65 -6.82
C LEU A 34 -5.60 3.98 -5.44
N ILE A 35 -5.49 4.77 -4.39
CA ILE A 35 -5.46 4.25 -3.03
C ILE A 35 -6.79 4.60 -2.35
N SER A 36 -7.42 3.60 -1.77
CA SER A 36 -8.68 3.80 -1.06
C SER A 36 -8.66 3.01 0.25
N ASP A 37 -9.64 3.29 1.09
CA ASP A 37 -9.83 2.59 2.36
C ASP A 37 -8.56 2.56 3.19
N LEU A 38 -7.84 3.66 3.20
CA LEU A 38 -6.63 3.78 4.00
C LEU A 38 -7.03 3.84 5.47
N LYS A 39 -6.53 2.87 6.23
CA LYS A 39 -6.81 2.78 7.66
C LYS A 39 -5.51 2.64 8.41
N VAL A 40 -5.38 3.42 9.46
CA VAL A 40 -4.22 3.37 10.33
C VAL A 40 -4.76 3.22 11.75
N LEU A 41 -4.39 2.12 12.39
CA LEU A 41 -4.84 1.85 13.74
C LEU A 41 -3.73 1.16 14.52
N ASP A 42 -3.24 1.86 15.53
CA ASP A 42 -2.27 1.29 16.47
C ASP A 42 -1.06 0.67 15.73
N GLY A 43 -0.58 1.38 14.71
CA GLY A 43 0.59 0.92 13.95
C GLY A 43 0.27 -0.03 12.84
N SER A 44 -0.96 -0.47 12.71
CA SER A 44 -1.39 -1.32 11.61
C SER A 44 -1.94 -0.45 10.48
N VAL A 45 -1.38 -0.62 9.30
CA VAL A 45 -1.80 0.15 8.14
C VAL A 45 -2.42 -0.80 7.14
N ALA A 46 -3.60 -0.45 6.65
CA ALA A 46 -4.29 -1.22 5.63
C ALA A 46 -4.82 -0.27 4.57
N LEU A 47 -4.74 -0.69 3.33
CA LEU A 47 -5.26 0.10 2.23
C LEU A 47 -5.64 -0.81 1.08
N VAL A 48 -6.40 -0.24 0.14
CA VAL A 48 -6.76 -0.92 -1.09
C VAL A 48 -6.13 -0.16 -2.25
N PHE A 49 -5.42 -0.88 -3.09
CA PHE A 49 -4.81 -0.34 -4.29
C PHE A 49 -5.61 -0.82 -5.49
N THR A 50 -6.12 0.11 -6.28
CA THR A 50 -6.86 -0.20 -7.49
C THR A 50 -6.02 0.25 -8.68
N PRO A 51 -5.43 -0.69 -9.44
CA PRO A 51 -4.61 -0.30 -10.58
C PRO A 51 -5.39 0.54 -11.59
N SER A 52 -4.68 1.38 -12.32
CA SER A 52 -5.31 2.26 -13.30
C SER A 52 -5.91 1.48 -14.46
N SER A 53 -5.53 0.23 -14.62
CA SER A 53 -6.03 -0.62 -15.69
C SER A 53 -6.37 -1.99 -15.09
N PHE A 54 -7.47 -2.59 -15.57
CA PHE A 54 -7.88 -3.91 -15.11
C PHE A 54 -6.79 -4.94 -15.39
N ILE A 55 -6.05 -4.77 -16.49
CA ILE A 55 -4.90 -5.61 -16.82
C ILE A 55 -3.67 -4.73 -16.81
N CYS A 56 -3.13 -4.50 -15.64
CA CYS A 56 -1.96 -3.64 -15.49
C CYS A 56 -0.74 -4.52 -15.26
N PRO A 57 0.21 -4.55 -16.20
CA PRO A 57 1.38 -5.41 -16.03
C PRO A 57 2.26 -4.98 -14.86
N LEU A 58 2.10 -3.76 -14.38
CA LEU A 58 2.90 -3.25 -13.27
C LEU A 58 2.19 -3.33 -11.94
N ALA A 59 0.97 -3.91 -11.92
CA ALA A 59 0.20 -3.94 -10.68
C ALA A 59 0.92 -4.68 -9.57
N ILE A 60 1.55 -5.80 -9.89
CA ILE A 60 2.27 -6.58 -8.89
C ILE A 60 3.43 -5.77 -8.33
N GLN A 61 4.22 -5.17 -9.21
CA GLN A 61 5.37 -4.39 -8.76
C GLN A 61 4.93 -3.18 -7.95
N LEU A 62 3.89 -2.48 -8.40
CA LEU A 62 3.41 -1.31 -7.70
C LEU A 62 2.87 -1.67 -6.32
N SER A 63 2.12 -2.76 -6.21
CA SER A 63 1.58 -3.15 -4.92
C SER A 63 2.69 -3.53 -3.95
N LEU A 64 3.73 -4.20 -4.43
CA LEU A 64 4.87 -4.54 -3.59
C LEU A 64 5.64 -3.29 -3.18
N ASN A 65 5.79 -2.34 -4.08
CA ASN A 65 6.46 -1.08 -3.76
C ASN A 65 5.68 -0.30 -2.72
N ILE A 66 4.36 -0.27 -2.85
CA ILE A 66 3.51 0.40 -1.88
C ILE A 66 3.69 -0.22 -0.50
N ARG A 67 3.62 -1.55 -0.44
CA ARG A 67 3.77 -2.23 0.84
C ARG A 67 5.13 -1.98 1.46
N ARG A 68 6.17 -2.03 0.63
CA ARG A 68 7.52 -1.79 1.14
C ARG A 68 7.68 -0.37 1.64
N SER A 69 7.15 0.60 0.90
CA SER A 69 7.26 2.01 1.29
C SER A 69 6.60 2.27 2.62
N ILE A 70 5.49 1.58 2.88
CA ILE A 70 4.78 1.74 4.15
C ILE A 70 5.51 1.00 5.26
N SER A 71 6.03 -0.18 4.95
CA SER A 71 6.62 -1.04 5.98
C SER A 71 7.86 -0.45 6.61
N VAL A 72 8.58 0.42 5.89
CA VAL A 72 9.80 1.01 6.42
C VAL A 72 9.55 2.26 7.24
N ILE A 73 8.30 2.71 7.33
CA ILE A 73 7.99 3.90 8.10
C ILE A 73 8.07 3.57 9.58
N GLU A 74 8.77 4.41 10.31
CA GLU A 74 8.86 4.22 11.75
C GLU A 74 7.48 4.36 12.39
N GLY A 75 7.12 3.39 13.21
CA GLY A 75 5.80 3.36 13.82
C GLY A 75 4.85 2.37 13.18
N VAL A 76 5.16 1.91 11.96
CA VAL A 76 4.32 0.93 11.30
C VAL A 76 4.72 -0.47 11.78
N ARG A 77 3.75 -1.15 12.36
CA ARG A 77 3.96 -2.52 12.86
C ARG A 77 3.57 -3.56 11.83
N SER A 78 2.58 -3.25 11.01
CA SER A 78 2.17 -4.13 9.94
C SER A 78 1.63 -3.29 8.80
N ALA A 79 1.81 -3.78 7.59
CA ALA A 79 1.31 -3.11 6.40
C ALA A 79 0.55 -4.13 5.58
N ARG A 80 -0.67 -3.79 5.23
CA ARG A 80 -1.54 -4.68 4.49
C ARG A 80 -2.04 -3.96 3.25
N VAL A 81 -1.72 -4.50 2.10
CA VAL A 81 -2.13 -3.94 0.82
C VAL A 81 -3.02 -4.95 0.14
N ARG A 82 -4.21 -4.51 -0.24
CA ARG A 82 -5.14 -5.34 -0.99
C ARG A 82 -5.32 -4.73 -2.37
N VAL A 83 -5.32 -5.58 -3.38
CA VAL A 83 -5.52 -5.14 -4.76
C VAL A 83 -6.95 -5.44 -5.16
N ALA A 84 -7.61 -4.45 -5.76
CA ALA A 84 -8.99 -4.59 -6.19
C ALA A 84 -9.11 -4.26 -7.67
N ASN A 85 -10.16 -4.79 -8.30
CA ASN A 85 -10.49 -4.49 -9.69
C ASN A 85 -9.35 -4.79 -10.65
N TYR A 86 -8.73 -5.97 -10.47
CA TYR A 86 -7.59 -6.39 -11.26
C TYR A 86 -7.85 -7.82 -11.73
N ALA A 87 -7.41 -8.14 -12.95
CA ALA A 87 -7.73 -9.42 -13.59
C ALA A 87 -7.32 -10.63 -12.74
N GLU A 88 -6.19 -10.55 -12.05
CA GLU A 88 -5.72 -11.63 -11.21
C GLU A 88 -5.66 -11.22 -9.74
N GLU A 89 -6.66 -10.46 -9.31
CA GLU A 89 -6.61 -9.91 -7.96
C GLU A 89 -6.58 -11.00 -6.89
N GLU A 90 -7.25 -12.11 -7.09
CA GLU A 90 -7.25 -13.18 -6.10
C GLU A 90 -5.84 -13.74 -5.91
N LYS A 91 -5.18 -14.00 -7.03
CA LYS A 91 -3.84 -14.55 -6.98
C LYS A 91 -2.86 -13.58 -6.34
N LEU A 92 -2.97 -12.31 -6.75
CA LEU A 92 -2.07 -11.29 -6.21
C LEU A 92 -2.31 -11.07 -4.73
N ASN A 93 -3.57 -11.03 -4.31
CA ASN A 93 -3.89 -10.85 -2.90
C ASN A 93 -3.39 -12.02 -2.07
N GLU A 94 -3.41 -13.22 -2.63
CA GLU A 94 -2.86 -14.37 -1.95
C GLU A 94 -1.35 -14.21 -1.74
N MET A 95 -0.66 -13.74 -2.76
CA MET A 95 0.78 -13.49 -2.63
C MET A 95 1.07 -12.43 -1.58
N LEU A 96 0.32 -11.34 -1.61
CA LEU A 96 0.51 -10.27 -0.63
C LEU A 96 0.16 -10.75 0.77
N GLY A 97 -0.85 -11.60 0.88
CA GLY A 97 -1.25 -12.14 2.16
C GLY A 97 -0.18 -13.04 2.75
N ARG A 98 0.47 -13.84 1.92
CA ARG A 98 1.55 -14.69 2.41
C ARG A 98 2.68 -13.87 2.99
N ASP A 99 3.04 -12.80 2.30
CA ASP A 99 4.10 -11.94 2.79
C ASP A 99 3.69 -11.27 4.09
N ASN A 100 2.42 -10.91 4.19
CA ASN A 100 1.92 -10.24 5.38
C ASN A 100 1.69 -11.19 6.54
N SER A 101 1.62 -12.49 6.27
CA SER A 101 1.32 -13.46 7.31
C SER A 101 2.56 -13.92 8.04
N ARG A 102 3.69 -13.36 7.74
CA ARG A 102 4.92 -13.72 8.44
C ARG A 102 4.77 -13.38 9.92
N PRO A 103 5.22 -14.28 10.77
CA PRO A 103 5.22 -13.96 12.21
C PRO A 103 6.23 -12.87 12.47
N ASP A 104 5.85 -11.98 13.31
CA ASP A 104 6.75 -10.89 13.67
C ASP A 104 7.27 -11.06 15.03
#